data_dc9d9dd3a9713d0cd0025fa54902cf68
#
_entry.id   dc9d9dd3a9713d0cd0025fa54902cf68
#
_cell.length_a   1.000
_cell.length_b   1.000
_cell.length_c   1.000
_cell.angle_alpha   90.00
_cell.angle_beta   90.00
_cell.angle_gamma   90.00
#
_symmetry.space_group_name_H-M   'P 1'
#
loop_
_entity.id
_entity.type
_entity.pdbx_description
1 polymer ?
#
loop_
_entity_poly.entity_id
_entity_poly.type
_entity_poly.pdbx_seq_one_letter_code
_entity_poly.pdbx_strand_id
1 'polypeptide(L)'
;MTELLFSSATMPGKDDITRHVYANGVTLLARPNFNSPAVVIRGYLRVGAISDPSDKLGLASYTASSLMAGTITNNFEQLNQRIESIGASLSFHSGALSTAFSAQCLSEDLPTLLALITEIFTQPVFPAHQVKRIKGQILSMLDIQ
;
A
#
# COMPACT_ATOMS: atom_id res chain seq x y z
N MET A 1 -17.43 -42.39 -4.81
CA MET A 1 -16.25 -41.65 -4.33
C MET A 1 -15.84 -40.73 -5.48
N THR A 2 -16.30 -39.47 -5.46
CA THR A 2 -16.07 -38.53 -6.55
C THR A 2 -14.74 -37.81 -6.24
N GLU A 3 -13.69 -38.15 -6.96
CA GLU A 3 -12.44 -37.39 -6.92
C GLU A 3 -12.73 -35.96 -7.37
N LEU A 4 -12.59 -35.04 -6.44
CA LEU A 4 -12.47 -33.61 -6.74
C LEU A 4 -11.16 -33.40 -7.48
N LEU A 5 -11.18 -33.48 -8.79
CA LEU A 5 -10.09 -33.06 -9.66
C LEU A 5 -9.93 -31.55 -9.52
N PHE A 6 -9.13 -31.12 -8.56
CA PHE A 6 -8.62 -29.76 -8.55
C PHE A 6 -7.70 -29.61 -9.77
N SER A 7 -8.23 -28.98 -10.81
CA SER A 7 -7.42 -28.61 -11.96
C SER A 7 -6.26 -27.75 -11.49
N SER A 8 -5.04 -28.15 -11.81
CA SER A 8 -3.81 -27.38 -11.53
C SER A 8 -3.84 -25.95 -12.13
N ALA A 9 -4.78 -25.69 -13.03
CA ALA A 9 -5.03 -24.38 -13.64
C ALA A 9 -5.57 -23.32 -12.65
N THR A 10 -5.96 -23.69 -11.43
CA THR A 10 -6.46 -22.72 -10.42
C THR A 10 -5.39 -22.26 -9.44
N MET A 11 -4.25 -22.94 -9.35
CA MET A 11 -3.15 -22.53 -8.49
C MET A 11 -2.17 -21.63 -9.25
N PRO A 12 -1.78 -20.47 -8.68
CA PRO A 12 -0.77 -19.59 -9.27
C PRO A 12 0.55 -20.33 -9.47
N GLY A 13 1.02 -20.42 -10.71
CA GLY A 13 2.31 -20.97 -11.05
C GLY A 13 3.25 -19.89 -11.63
N LYS A 14 4.53 -20.25 -11.81
CA LYS A 14 5.54 -19.35 -12.41
C LYS A 14 5.15 -18.91 -13.84
N ASP A 15 4.42 -19.75 -14.55
CA ASP A 15 4.04 -19.50 -15.93
C ASP A 15 2.83 -18.55 -16.05
N ASP A 16 2.08 -18.34 -14.95
CA ASP A 16 0.95 -17.41 -14.87
C ASP A 16 1.38 -16.00 -14.44
N ILE A 17 2.64 -15.80 -14.10
CA ILE A 17 3.14 -14.55 -13.53
C ILE A 17 4.09 -13.88 -14.51
N THR A 18 3.70 -12.70 -14.97
CA THR A 18 4.60 -11.82 -15.72
C THR A 18 5.49 -11.05 -14.74
N ARG A 19 6.81 -11.14 -14.94
CA ARG A 19 7.80 -10.37 -14.17
C ARG A 19 8.46 -9.34 -15.06
N HIS A 20 8.42 -8.08 -14.64
CA HIS A 20 9.10 -6.98 -15.31
C HIS A 20 9.96 -6.20 -14.30
N VAL A 21 11.18 -5.84 -14.69
CA VAL A 21 12.09 -5.00 -13.89
C VAL A 21 12.30 -3.70 -14.65
N TYR A 22 11.89 -2.61 -14.04
CA TYR A 22 12.07 -1.26 -14.60
C TYR A 22 13.49 -0.74 -14.37
N ALA A 23 13.92 0.21 -15.17
CA ALA A 23 15.26 0.82 -15.08
C ALA A 23 15.53 1.50 -13.70
N ASN A 24 14.48 1.94 -13.02
CA ASN A 24 14.57 2.51 -11.66
C ASN A 24 14.66 1.46 -10.54
N GLY A 25 14.73 0.17 -10.88
CA GLY A 25 14.82 -0.94 -9.93
C GLY A 25 13.49 -1.48 -9.42
N VAL A 26 12.35 -0.86 -9.77
CA VAL A 26 11.03 -1.40 -9.43
C VAL A 26 10.82 -2.73 -10.14
N THR A 27 10.43 -3.74 -9.38
CA THR A 27 10.03 -5.04 -9.93
C THR A 27 8.52 -5.18 -9.85
N LEU A 28 7.88 -5.38 -11.00
CA LEU A 28 6.46 -5.69 -11.12
C LEU A 28 6.27 -7.20 -11.30
N LEU A 29 5.39 -7.78 -10.50
CA LEU A 29 4.85 -9.12 -10.70
C LEU A 29 3.35 -8.96 -10.99
N ALA A 30 2.90 -9.41 -12.13
CA ALA A 30 1.50 -9.30 -12.53
C ALA A 30 0.94 -10.69 -12.89
N ARG A 31 -0.22 -11.00 -12.33
CA ARG A 31 -1.00 -12.20 -12.65
C ARG A 31 -2.39 -11.78 -13.12
N PRO A 32 -2.78 -12.10 -14.36
CA PRO A 32 -4.13 -11.83 -14.85
C PRO A 32 -5.13 -12.80 -14.19
N ASN A 33 -6.28 -12.27 -13.77
CA ASN A 33 -7.44 -13.06 -13.35
C ASN A 33 -8.71 -12.38 -13.85
N PHE A 34 -9.22 -12.83 -14.96
CA PHE A 34 -10.39 -12.25 -15.61
C PHE A 34 -11.73 -12.76 -15.07
N ASN A 35 -11.72 -13.64 -14.06
CA ASN A 35 -12.94 -14.13 -13.41
C ASN A 35 -13.52 -13.15 -12.39
N SER A 36 -12.78 -12.07 -12.07
CA SER A 36 -13.21 -11.03 -11.15
C SER A 36 -12.79 -9.65 -11.68
N PRO A 37 -13.64 -8.64 -11.59
CA PRO A 37 -13.28 -7.28 -11.94
C PRO A 37 -12.37 -6.61 -10.89
N ALA A 38 -12.13 -7.24 -9.74
CA ALA A 38 -11.31 -6.69 -8.69
C ALA A 38 -9.82 -6.82 -9.00
N VAL A 39 -9.09 -5.73 -8.82
CA VAL A 39 -7.63 -5.66 -8.89
C VAL A 39 -7.08 -5.47 -7.49
N VAL A 40 -6.13 -6.32 -7.10
CA VAL A 40 -5.40 -6.21 -5.83
C VAL A 40 -3.96 -5.89 -6.13
N ILE A 41 -3.44 -4.83 -5.49
CA ILE A 41 -2.06 -4.39 -5.60
C ILE A 41 -1.41 -4.53 -4.22
N ARG A 42 -0.24 -5.14 -4.18
CA ARG A 42 0.60 -5.19 -2.99
C ARG A 42 2.03 -4.81 -3.37
N GLY A 43 2.64 -3.95 -2.60
CA GLY A 43 4.01 -3.55 -2.83
C GLY A 43 4.80 -3.47 -1.54
N TYR A 44 6.13 -3.55 -1.68
CA TYR A 44 7.06 -3.53 -0.56
C TYR A 44 8.23 -2.59 -0.88
N LEU A 45 8.54 -1.73 0.08
CA LEU A 45 9.77 -0.94 0.10
C LEU A 45 10.73 -1.59 1.10
N ARG A 46 11.99 -1.71 0.74
CA ARG A 46 13.04 -2.29 1.59
C ARG A 46 13.53 -1.28 2.63
N VAL A 47 12.59 -0.75 3.40
CA VAL A 47 12.83 0.17 4.53
C VAL A 47 11.82 -0.15 5.62
N GLY A 48 12.29 -0.33 6.85
CA GLY A 48 11.46 -0.66 7.99
C GLY A 48 12.14 -0.24 9.29
N ALA A 49 11.63 -0.68 10.42
CA ALA A 49 12.09 -0.25 11.75
C ALA A 49 13.58 -0.47 12.00
N ILE A 50 14.21 -1.47 11.35
CA ILE A 50 15.66 -1.71 11.45
C ILE A 50 16.49 -0.55 10.86
N SER A 51 15.88 0.25 9.98
CA SER A 51 16.52 1.42 9.36
C SER A 51 16.35 2.69 10.18
N ASP A 52 15.59 2.64 11.28
CA ASP A 52 15.35 3.79 12.13
C ASP A 52 16.65 4.21 12.84
N PRO A 53 16.98 5.51 12.89
CA PRO A 53 18.04 6.00 13.75
C PRO A 53 17.77 5.65 15.21
N SER A 54 18.82 5.37 15.98
CA SER A 54 18.70 4.97 17.39
C SER A 54 17.99 6.00 18.29
N ASP A 55 18.04 7.28 17.92
CA ASP A 55 17.35 8.39 18.58
C ASP A 55 15.92 8.63 18.06
N LYS A 56 15.47 7.87 17.04
CA LYS A 56 14.17 8.03 16.37
C LYS A 56 13.49 6.69 16.10
N LEU A 57 13.48 5.82 17.10
CA LEU A 57 12.79 4.53 16.99
C LEU A 57 11.30 4.73 16.70
N GLY A 58 10.77 3.97 15.74
CA GLY A 58 9.39 4.07 15.26
C GLY A 58 9.20 5.03 14.07
N LEU A 59 10.29 5.64 13.55
CA LEU A 59 10.23 6.59 12.44
C LEU A 59 9.61 5.96 11.19
N ALA A 60 10.00 4.74 10.83
CA ALA A 60 9.46 4.05 9.67
C ALA A 60 7.94 3.81 9.80
N SER A 61 7.49 3.36 10.96
CA SER A 61 6.06 3.14 11.25
C SER A 61 5.27 4.44 11.22
N TYR A 62 5.84 5.49 11.82
CA TYR A 62 5.22 6.80 11.86
C TYR A 62 5.13 7.43 10.46
N THR A 63 6.19 7.30 9.65
CA THR A 63 6.19 7.76 8.26
C THR A 63 5.15 7.03 7.44
N ALA A 64 5.11 5.69 7.51
CA ALA A 64 4.12 4.88 6.79
C ALA A 64 2.69 5.30 7.14
N SER A 65 2.39 5.48 8.42
CA SER A 65 1.07 5.94 8.90
C SER A 65 0.74 7.37 8.43
N SER A 66 1.77 8.18 8.15
CA SER A 66 1.60 9.59 7.76
C SER A 66 1.53 9.79 6.24
N LEU A 67 1.77 8.77 5.41
CA LEU A 67 1.70 8.89 3.95
C LEU A 67 0.31 9.33 3.45
N MET A 68 -0.74 8.93 4.17
CA MET A 68 -2.12 9.32 3.88
C MET A 68 -2.49 10.72 4.42
N ALA A 69 -1.57 11.43 5.08
CA ALA A 69 -1.87 12.73 5.67
C ALA A 69 -2.13 13.85 4.64
N GLY A 70 -1.62 13.66 3.42
CA GLY A 70 -1.84 14.57 2.29
C GLY A 70 -0.72 14.49 1.27
N THR A 71 -0.96 15.12 0.13
CA THR A 71 -0.02 15.32 -0.96
C THR A 71 0.02 16.82 -1.32
N ILE A 72 0.85 17.19 -2.27
CA ILE A 72 0.91 18.59 -2.76
C ILE A 72 -0.46 19.02 -3.33
N THR A 73 -1.20 18.12 -3.97
CA THR A 73 -2.46 18.43 -4.65
C THR A 73 -3.71 18.07 -3.86
N ASN A 74 -3.61 17.16 -2.89
CA ASN A 74 -4.75 16.69 -2.11
C ASN A 74 -4.44 16.72 -0.60
N ASN A 75 -5.31 17.33 0.20
CA ASN A 75 -5.26 17.17 1.64
C ASN A 75 -5.78 15.79 2.07
N PHE A 76 -5.73 15.49 3.38
CA PHE A 76 -6.19 14.23 3.96
C PHE A 76 -7.62 13.86 3.54
N GLU A 77 -8.55 14.81 3.62
CA GLU A 77 -9.96 14.59 3.33
C GLU A 77 -10.18 14.34 1.84
N GLN A 78 -9.52 15.12 0.98
CA GLN A 78 -9.60 14.97 -0.48
C GLN A 78 -9.01 13.63 -0.94
N LEU A 79 -7.89 13.18 -0.36
CA LEU A 79 -7.33 11.86 -0.66
C LEU A 79 -8.31 10.73 -0.32
N ASN A 80 -8.88 10.75 0.89
CA ASN A 80 -9.82 9.73 1.31
C ASN A 80 -11.09 9.78 0.43
N GLN A 81 -11.64 10.96 0.19
CA GLN A 81 -12.82 11.11 -0.67
C GLN A 81 -12.58 10.57 -2.09
N ARG A 82 -11.42 10.81 -2.68
CA ARG A 82 -11.07 10.28 -4.01
C ARG A 82 -10.95 8.76 -4.02
N ILE A 83 -10.35 8.17 -2.98
CA ILE A 83 -10.24 6.71 -2.84
C ILE A 83 -11.62 6.10 -2.63
N GLU A 84 -12.43 6.67 -1.75
CA GLU A 84 -13.79 6.20 -1.45
C GLU A 84 -14.74 6.35 -2.64
N SER A 85 -14.61 7.42 -3.43
CA SER A 85 -15.47 7.67 -4.59
C SER A 85 -15.36 6.62 -5.69
N ILE A 86 -14.25 5.90 -5.76
CA ILE A 86 -14.02 4.78 -6.67
C ILE A 86 -14.13 3.42 -5.96
N GLY A 87 -14.69 3.37 -4.74
CA GLY A 87 -14.81 2.15 -3.96
C GLY A 87 -13.47 1.44 -3.69
N ALA A 88 -12.36 2.17 -3.77
CA ALA A 88 -11.03 1.61 -3.55
C ALA A 88 -10.64 1.58 -2.08
N SER A 89 -9.63 0.80 -1.78
CA SER A 89 -8.92 0.84 -0.49
C SER A 89 -7.43 1.01 -0.72
N LEU A 90 -6.77 1.73 0.19
CA LEU A 90 -5.32 1.91 0.19
C LEU A 90 -4.83 2.02 1.62
N SER A 91 -3.79 1.27 1.96
CA SER A 91 -3.19 1.28 3.30
C SER A 91 -1.69 1.08 3.22
N PHE A 92 -0.99 1.61 4.23
CA PHE A 92 0.46 1.49 4.40
C PHE A 92 0.76 0.92 5.79
N HIS A 93 1.73 0.03 5.86
CA HIS A 93 2.17 -0.59 7.10
C HIS A 93 3.68 -0.81 7.08
N SER A 94 4.37 -0.37 8.13
CA SER A 94 5.79 -0.64 8.30
C SER A 94 6.01 -1.81 9.26
N GLY A 95 6.81 -2.76 8.82
CA GLY A 95 7.33 -3.85 9.64
C GLY A 95 8.80 -3.64 10.02
N ALA A 96 9.43 -4.70 10.53
CA ALA A 96 10.85 -4.64 10.93
C ALA A 96 11.78 -4.37 9.74
N LEU A 97 11.61 -5.08 8.62
CA LEU A 97 12.53 -5.05 7.48
C LEU A 97 11.98 -4.30 6.26
N SER A 98 10.68 -4.08 6.19
CA SER A 98 10.03 -3.50 5.01
C SER A 98 8.79 -2.71 5.36
N THR A 99 8.48 -1.73 4.55
CA THR A 99 7.18 -1.05 4.54
C THR A 99 6.36 -1.60 3.39
N ALA A 100 5.17 -2.10 3.70
CA ALA A 100 4.22 -2.62 2.74
C ALA A 100 3.12 -1.61 2.44
N PHE A 101 2.58 -1.66 1.22
CA PHE A 101 1.29 -1.07 0.93
C PHE A 101 0.35 -2.11 0.32
N SER A 102 -0.93 -1.95 0.55
CA SER A 102 -2.00 -2.76 -0.04
C SER A 102 -3.07 -1.84 -0.59
N ALA A 103 -3.50 -2.13 -1.81
CA ALA A 103 -4.55 -1.37 -2.47
C ALA A 103 -5.48 -2.34 -3.22
N GLN A 104 -6.75 -1.95 -3.35
CA GLN A 104 -7.75 -2.70 -4.09
C GLN A 104 -8.74 -1.74 -4.74
N CYS A 105 -9.15 -2.06 -5.97
CA CYS A 105 -10.19 -1.33 -6.71
C CYS A 105 -10.84 -2.23 -7.76
N LEU A 106 -11.81 -1.70 -8.47
CA LEU A 106 -12.27 -2.30 -9.72
C LEU A 106 -11.27 -2.00 -10.86
N SER A 107 -11.26 -2.86 -11.87
CA SER A 107 -10.32 -2.74 -13.00
C SER A 107 -10.47 -1.44 -13.78
N GLU A 108 -11.67 -0.88 -13.86
CA GLU A 108 -11.95 0.40 -14.51
C GLU A 108 -11.32 1.58 -13.77
N ASP A 109 -11.18 1.47 -12.45
CA ASP A 109 -10.62 2.53 -11.59
C ASP A 109 -9.10 2.40 -11.36
N LEU A 110 -8.49 1.34 -11.89
CA LEU A 110 -7.06 1.08 -11.71
C LEU A 110 -6.17 2.27 -12.12
N PRO A 111 -6.39 2.97 -13.24
CA PRO A 111 -5.57 4.13 -13.61
C PRO A 111 -5.63 5.24 -12.55
N THR A 112 -6.81 5.51 -12.01
CA THR A 112 -7.04 6.52 -10.96
C THR A 112 -6.32 6.14 -9.67
N LEU A 113 -6.43 4.89 -9.24
CA LEU A 113 -5.76 4.40 -8.03
C LEU A 113 -4.24 4.43 -8.16
N LEU A 114 -3.69 4.03 -9.32
CA LEU A 114 -2.25 4.09 -9.58
C LEU A 114 -1.72 5.53 -9.58
N ALA A 115 -2.48 6.48 -10.12
CA ALA A 115 -2.12 7.90 -10.07
C ALA A 115 -2.06 8.40 -8.62
N LEU A 116 -3.04 8.06 -7.78
CA LEU A 116 -3.04 8.40 -6.35
C LEU A 116 -1.87 7.77 -5.60
N ILE A 117 -1.59 6.49 -5.81
CA ILE A 117 -0.43 5.81 -5.21
C ILE A 117 0.87 6.50 -5.61
N THR A 118 1.02 6.84 -6.89
CA THR A 118 2.21 7.54 -7.39
C THR A 118 2.37 8.91 -6.75
N GLU A 119 1.29 9.67 -6.64
CA GLU A 119 1.27 10.98 -6.01
C GLU A 119 1.66 10.90 -4.52
N ILE A 120 1.11 9.94 -3.78
CA ILE A 120 1.42 9.71 -2.36
C ILE A 120 2.91 9.36 -2.17
N PHE A 121 3.51 8.57 -3.04
CA PHE A 121 4.92 8.23 -2.91
C PHE A 121 5.88 9.30 -3.39
N THR A 122 5.51 10.11 -4.37
CA THR A 122 6.42 11.08 -4.99
C THR A 122 6.25 12.50 -4.46
N GLN A 123 5.08 12.82 -3.94
CA GLN A 123 4.70 14.18 -3.52
C GLN A 123 3.98 14.21 -2.16
N PRO A 124 4.42 13.44 -1.15
CA PRO A 124 3.78 13.45 0.15
C PRO A 124 3.98 14.79 0.85
N VAL A 125 2.95 15.22 1.58
CA VAL A 125 3.02 16.36 2.50
C VAL A 125 2.64 15.88 3.89
N PHE A 126 3.36 16.36 4.90
CA PHE A 126 3.16 16.00 6.29
C PHE A 126 2.68 17.20 7.10
N PRO A 127 1.39 17.62 7.01
CA PRO A 127 0.88 18.78 7.73
C PRO A 127 1.01 18.58 9.24
N ALA A 128 1.57 19.57 9.95
CA ALA A 128 1.92 19.44 11.37
C ALA A 128 0.76 18.98 12.26
N HIS A 129 -0.48 19.44 11.97
CA HIS A 129 -1.68 19.03 12.72
C HIS A 129 -2.03 17.54 12.49
N GLN A 130 -1.92 17.03 11.26
CA GLN A 130 -2.16 15.62 10.95
C GLN A 130 -1.07 14.73 11.56
N VAL A 131 0.19 15.14 11.43
CA VAL A 131 1.33 14.46 12.04
C VAL A 131 1.16 14.36 13.56
N LYS A 132 0.77 15.46 14.23
CA LYS A 132 0.49 15.45 15.67
C LYS A 132 -0.67 14.52 16.04
N ARG A 133 -1.74 14.50 15.26
CA ARG A 133 -2.88 13.60 15.45
C ARG A 133 -2.47 12.13 15.37
N ILE A 134 -1.73 11.75 14.31
CA ILE A 134 -1.22 10.38 14.11
C ILE A 134 -0.30 9.97 15.26
N LYS A 135 0.59 10.87 15.71
CA LYS A 135 1.44 10.62 16.87
C LYS A 135 0.62 10.29 18.11
N GLY A 136 -0.42 11.07 18.39
CA GLY A 136 -1.33 10.80 19.51
C GLY A 136 -2.00 9.43 19.43
N GLN A 137 -2.46 9.04 18.24
CA GLN A 137 -3.06 7.73 18.01
C GLN A 137 -2.08 6.57 18.28
N ILE A 138 -0.85 6.68 17.77
CA ILE A 138 0.19 5.65 17.98
C ILE A 138 0.54 5.53 19.47
N LEU A 139 0.75 6.65 20.16
CA LEU A 139 1.03 6.64 21.61
C LEU A 139 -0.10 6.01 22.41
N SER A 140 -1.36 6.34 22.12
CA SER A 140 -2.51 5.73 22.79
C SER A 140 -2.61 4.22 22.55
N MET A 141 -2.18 3.71 21.40
CA MET A 141 -2.13 2.27 21.15
C MET A 141 -1.03 1.57 21.97
N LEU A 142 0.09 2.25 22.22
CA LEU A 142 1.20 1.70 23.01
C LEU A 142 0.86 1.68 24.52
N ASP A 143 0.09 2.67 25.00
CA ASP A 143 -0.32 2.74 26.42
C ASP A 143 -1.36 1.67 26.82
N ILE A 144 -1.97 0.96 25.85
CA ILE A 144 -2.98 -0.08 26.06
C ILE A 144 -2.34 -1.49 26.12
N GLN A 145 -1.06 -1.63 25.79
CA GLN A 145 -0.32 -2.91 25.85
C GLN A 145 0.44 -3.07 27.17
#